data_de7037c2e744cd2e79577177e024d9d7
#
_entry.id   de7037c2e744cd2e79577177e024d9d7
#
_cell.length_a   1.000
_cell.length_b   1.000
_cell.length_c   1.000
_cell.angle_alpha   90.00
_cell.angle_beta   90.00
_cell.angle_gamma   90.00
#
_symmetry.space_group_name_H-M   'P 1'
#
loop_
_entity.id
_entity.type
_entity.pdbx_description
1 polymer ?
#
loop_
_entity_poly.entity_id
_entity_poly.type
_entity_poly.pdbx_seq_one_letter_code
_entity_poly.pdbx_strand_id
1 'polypeptide(L)' 'MSEVTDLSNSSKQKLVSDMKVVVSDAEEILRATAGVAGEKMADLRERISERLRDAKLRI' A
#
# COMPACT_ATOMS: atom_id res chain seq x y z
N MET A 1 3.31 31.28 4.71
CA MET A 1 4.07 30.39 5.57
C MET A 1 4.85 29.38 4.77
N SER A 2 6.12 29.68 4.60
CA SER A 2 6.99 28.83 3.81
C SER A 2 7.19 27.47 4.47
N GLU A 3 7.19 27.42 5.79
CA GLU A 3 7.34 26.16 6.50
C GLU A 3 6.23 25.18 6.19
N VAL A 4 5.00 25.67 6.10
CA VAL A 4 3.84 24.82 5.78
C VAL A 4 3.98 24.29 4.35
N THR A 5 4.44 25.14 3.45
CA THR A 5 4.63 24.75 2.07
C THR A 5 5.73 23.69 1.95
N ASP A 6 6.85 23.91 2.65
CA ASP A 6 7.96 22.97 2.64
C ASP A 6 7.56 21.64 3.25
N LEU A 7 6.83 21.67 4.36
CA LEU A 7 6.29 20.48 4.99
C LEU A 7 5.35 19.74 4.06
N SER A 8 4.54 20.49 3.31
CA SER A 8 3.61 19.88 2.37
C SER A 8 4.35 19.10 1.29
N ASN A 9 5.41 19.66 0.74
CA ASN A 9 6.21 18.98 -0.26
C ASN A 9 6.94 17.78 0.32
N SER A 10 7.56 17.94 1.46
CA SER A 10 8.23 16.84 2.16
C SER A 10 7.25 15.75 2.55
N SER A 11 6.08 16.15 3.03
CA SER A 11 5.03 15.19 3.40
C SER A 11 4.53 14.42 2.20
N LYS A 12 4.40 15.07 1.05
CA LYS A 12 3.99 14.39 -0.17
C LYS A 12 5.00 13.34 -0.58
N GLN A 13 6.28 13.72 -0.61
CA GLN A 13 7.33 12.77 -0.97
C GLN A 13 7.41 11.62 0.00
N LYS A 14 7.30 11.92 1.28
CA LYS A 14 7.32 10.89 2.30
C LYS A 14 6.11 9.97 2.20
N LEU A 15 4.92 10.53 1.95
CA LEU A 15 3.71 9.74 1.78
C LEU A 15 3.83 8.82 0.58
N VAL A 16 4.36 9.29 -0.53
CA VAL A 16 4.56 8.46 -1.71
C VAL A 16 5.55 7.34 -1.40
N SER A 17 6.65 7.66 -0.74
CA SER A 17 7.62 6.65 -0.33
C SER A 17 7.01 5.62 0.62
N ASP A 18 6.25 6.09 1.60
CA ASP A 18 5.59 5.21 2.56
C ASP A 18 4.56 4.33 1.86
N MET A 19 3.83 4.87 0.92
CA MET A 19 2.88 4.09 0.13
C MET A 19 3.57 3.00 -0.67
N LYS A 20 4.72 3.31 -1.26
CA LYS A 20 5.50 2.32 -1.99
C LYS A 20 5.94 1.18 -1.10
N VAL A 21 6.36 1.49 0.13
CA VAL A 21 6.74 0.48 1.11
C VAL A 21 5.54 -0.37 1.49
N VAL A 22 4.40 0.26 1.75
CA VAL A 22 3.17 -0.46 2.09
C VAL A 22 2.74 -1.37 0.93
N VAL A 23 2.81 -0.87 -0.30
CA VAL A 23 2.49 -1.68 -1.48
C VAL A 23 3.41 -2.89 -1.58
N SER A 24 4.70 -2.67 -1.39
CA SER A 24 5.69 -3.75 -1.41
C SER A 24 5.41 -4.79 -0.34
N ASP A 25 5.13 -4.34 0.88
CA ASP A 25 4.82 -5.22 2.00
C ASP A 25 3.54 -6.01 1.74
N ALA A 26 2.53 -5.35 1.20
CA ALA A 26 1.27 -6.02 0.88
C ALA A 26 1.45 -7.07 -0.20
N GLU A 27 2.26 -6.79 -1.21
CA GLU A 27 2.59 -7.77 -2.25
C GLU A 27 3.31 -8.98 -1.65
N GLU A 28 4.21 -8.73 -0.71
CA GLU A 28 4.93 -9.78 -0.03
C GLU A 28 3.97 -10.66 0.79
N ILE A 29 3.04 -10.03 1.49
CA ILE A 29 2.01 -10.75 2.25
C ILE A 29 1.16 -11.61 1.31
N LEU A 30 0.74 -11.06 0.19
CA LEU A 30 -0.04 -11.80 -0.81
C LEU A 30 0.73 -13.01 -1.32
N ARG A 31 2.02 -12.83 -1.55
CA ARG A 31 2.89 -13.91 -2.01
C ARG A 31 3.06 -14.98 -0.94
N ALA A 32 3.27 -14.55 0.28
CA ALA A 32 3.47 -15.46 1.41
C ALA A 32 2.20 -16.24 1.75
N THR A 33 1.02 -15.66 1.50
CA THR A 33 -0.26 -16.31 1.80
C THR A 33 -0.88 -17.01 0.60
N ALA A 34 -0.19 -17.06 -0.52
CA ALA A 34 -0.74 -17.63 -1.75
C ALA A 34 -1.16 -19.11 -1.59
N GLY A 35 -0.47 -19.84 -0.73
CA GLY A 35 -0.78 -21.24 -0.49
C GLY A 35 -1.68 -21.51 0.70
N VAL A 36 -2.13 -20.46 1.39
CA VAL A 36 -2.96 -20.64 2.58
C VAL A 36 -4.42 -20.81 2.17
N ALA A 37 -5.03 -21.92 2.60
CA ALA A 37 -6.41 -22.22 2.30
C ALA A 37 -7.34 -21.57 3.32
N GLY A 38 -8.57 -21.28 2.90
CA GLY A 38 -9.60 -20.75 3.76
C GLY A 38 -10.36 -19.60 3.12
N GLU A 39 -11.67 -19.57 3.33
CA GLU A 39 -12.53 -18.53 2.76
C GLU A 39 -12.16 -17.14 3.27
N LYS A 40 -11.89 -17.03 4.57
CA LYS A 40 -11.52 -15.75 5.16
C LYS A 40 -10.20 -15.24 4.59
N MET A 41 -9.27 -16.14 4.36
CA MET A 41 -7.99 -15.75 3.78
C MET A 41 -8.16 -15.31 2.33
N ALA A 42 -8.99 -16.01 1.58
CA ALA A 42 -9.30 -15.64 0.20
C ALA A 42 -9.92 -14.25 0.13
N ASP A 43 -10.87 -13.95 1.03
CA ASP A 43 -11.49 -12.63 1.11
C ASP A 43 -10.47 -11.56 1.44
N LEU A 44 -9.61 -11.81 2.41
CA LEU A 44 -8.58 -10.85 2.80
C LEU A 44 -7.61 -10.58 1.65
N ARG A 45 -7.21 -11.64 0.95
CA ARG A 45 -6.31 -11.51 -0.19
C ARG A 45 -6.95 -10.69 -1.30
N GLU A 46 -8.23 -10.90 -1.54
CA GLU A 46 -8.96 -10.14 -2.53
C GLU A 46 -9.02 -8.66 -2.16
N ARG A 47 -9.31 -8.34 -0.91
CA ARG A 47 -9.34 -6.96 -0.43
C ARG A 47 -7.97 -6.30 -0.54
N ILE A 48 -6.94 -7.03 -0.14
CA ILE A 48 -5.57 -6.51 -0.23
C ILE A 48 -5.21 -6.24 -1.70
N SER A 49 -5.56 -7.15 -2.60
CA SER A 49 -5.32 -6.99 -4.03
C SER A 49 -6.00 -5.74 -4.59
N GLU A 50 -7.26 -5.52 -4.20
CA GLU A 50 -7.99 -4.34 -4.64
C GLU A 50 -7.36 -3.06 -4.14
N ARG A 51 -7.01 -3.05 -2.86
CA ARG A 51 -6.37 -1.88 -2.26
C ARG A 51 -4.99 -1.61 -2.85
N LEU A 52 -4.27 -2.66 -3.15
CA LEU A 52 -2.98 -2.55 -3.83
C LEU A 52 -3.12 -1.91 -5.20
N ARG A 53 -4.09 -2.36 -5.97
CA ARG A 53 -4.36 -1.79 -7.28
C ARG A 53 -4.69 -0.31 -7.18
N ASP A 54 -5.55 0.05 -6.22
CA ASP A 54 -5.91 1.44 -5.96
C ASP A 54 -4.68 2.27 -5.59
N ALA A 55 -3.86 1.74 -4.69
CA ALA A 55 -2.67 2.44 -4.24
C ALA A 55 -1.69 2.65 -5.40
N LYS A 56 -1.51 1.63 -6.23
CA LYS A 56 -0.63 1.73 -7.40
C LYS A 56 -1.11 2.77 -8.41
N LEU A 57 -2.41 2.91 -8.55
CA LEU A 57 -2.98 3.91 -9.46
C LEU A 57 -2.79 5.32 -8.94
N ARG A 58 -2.67 5.50 -7.62
CA ARG A 58 -2.50 6.81 -7.00
C ARG A 58 -1.05 7.23 -6.85
N ILE A 59 -0.15 6.31 -6.93
CA ILE A 59 1.28 6.59 -6.91
C ILE A 59 1.72 6.88 -8.36
#